data_133fdd9fed4d305e77ef1b854969734a
#
_entry.id   133fdd9fed4d305e77ef1b854969734a
#
_cell.length_a   1.000
_cell.length_b   1.000
_cell.length_c   1.000
_cell.angle_alpha   90.00
_cell.angle_beta   90.00
_cell.angle_gamma   90.00
#
_symmetry.space_group_name_H-M   'P 1'
#
loop_
_entity.id
_entity.type
_entity.pdbx_description
1 polymer ?
#
loop_
_entity_poly.entity_id
_entity_poly.type
_entity_poly.pdbx_seq_one_letter_code
_entity_poly.pdbx_strand_id
1 'polypeptide(L)'
;MHFGEPLKLQSGASLAEYTLVYETYGTLNADGSNAVLVCHALNASHHVAGTYEGKPKSEGWWNNMVGPGKALDTNRFFVIGVNNLGSCFGSTGPMHTNPTTGKPYGASFPVVTVEDWVHAQARLADRLGIKKFAAVMGGSLGGMQALAWSMLYPDRIAHSLVIASTPKLSAQNIAFNDVARQAILTDPDFHAGDFYAHGVVPKRGLRVARMIGHITYLSDDDMAEKFGRYLRNAEYQFGYGVDFEIESYLRYQGDKFSEYFDANTYLLITKALDYFDPARAHNGDLGAALANTQAEFLVVSFTTDWRFAPERSREIVQALVNQRRRVTYAEIDAPHGHDAFLLDDARYMGVVRAYYDKIWRQLQSTALRMQREAA
;
A
#
# COMPACT_ATOMS: atom_id res chain seq x y z
N MET A 1 5.54 -6.59 17.14
CA MET A 1 4.52 -7.32 17.93
C MET A 1 4.48 -8.76 17.47
N HIS A 2 4.73 -9.71 18.39
CA HIS A 2 4.64 -11.14 18.11
C HIS A 2 3.24 -11.67 18.46
N PHE A 3 2.73 -12.59 17.66
CA PHE A 3 1.46 -13.29 17.82
C PHE A 3 1.71 -14.80 17.83
N GLY A 4 1.46 -15.44 18.95
CA GLY A 4 1.56 -16.90 19.12
C GLY A 4 0.29 -17.65 18.76
N GLU A 5 -0.81 -16.94 18.45
CA GLU A 5 -2.06 -17.56 18.03
C GLU A 5 -2.10 -17.69 16.49
N PRO A 6 -2.52 -18.85 15.97
CA PRO A 6 -2.56 -19.07 14.53
C PRO A 6 -3.41 -18.06 13.77
N LEU A 7 -2.94 -17.61 12.61
CA LEU A 7 -3.71 -16.86 11.63
C LEU A 7 -4.13 -17.79 10.50
N LYS A 8 -5.42 -18.03 10.38
CA LYS A 8 -6.00 -18.73 9.22
C LYS A 8 -6.03 -17.77 8.04
N LEU A 9 -5.56 -18.22 6.90
CA LEU A 9 -5.46 -17.43 5.66
C LEU A 9 -6.57 -17.82 4.68
N GLN A 10 -6.94 -16.91 3.79
CA GLN A 10 -7.92 -17.18 2.74
C GLN A 10 -7.50 -18.33 1.80
N SER A 11 -6.19 -18.54 1.62
CA SER A 11 -5.64 -19.65 0.86
C SER A 11 -5.94 -21.03 1.46
N GLY A 12 -6.52 -21.10 2.66
CA GLY A 12 -6.73 -22.33 3.43
C GLY A 12 -5.53 -22.73 4.28
N ALA A 13 -4.37 -22.11 4.09
CA ALA A 13 -3.19 -22.31 4.92
C ALA A 13 -3.33 -21.60 6.28
N SER A 14 -2.37 -21.82 7.17
CA SER A 14 -2.30 -21.15 8.47
C SER A 14 -0.85 -20.81 8.81
N LEU A 15 -0.64 -19.61 9.33
CA LEU A 15 0.60 -19.26 10.03
C LEU A 15 0.40 -19.55 11.52
N ALA A 16 1.18 -20.49 12.07
CA ALA A 16 1.06 -20.89 13.47
C ALA A 16 1.38 -19.74 14.42
N GLU A 17 2.40 -18.97 14.07
CA GLU A 17 2.84 -17.76 14.76
C GLU A 17 3.37 -16.76 13.74
N TYR A 18 3.37 -15.48 14.10
CA TYR A 18 3.92 -14.44 13.22
C TYR A 18 4.26 -13.16 14.00
N THR A 19 5.10 -12.33 13.40
CA THR A 19 5.45 -11.01 13.89
C THR A 19 5.02 -9.95 12.91
N LEU A 20 4.42 -8.86 13.41
CA LEU A 20 4.22 -7.63 12.67
C LEU A 20 5.17 -6.55 13.18
N VAL A 21 5.91 -5.93 12.28
CA VAL A 21 6.67 -4.71 12.55
C VAL A 21 5.78 -3.51 12.28
N TYR A 22 5.80 -2.54 13.17
CA TYR A 22 5.00 -1.32 13.08
C TYR A 22 5.74 -0.15 13.72
N GLU A 23 5.36 1.05 13.33
CA GLU A 23 5.77 2.31 13.93
C GLU A 23 4.55 3.14 14.29
N THR A 24 4.73 4.05 15.25
CA THR A 24 3.68 4.96 15.70
C THR A 24 4.17 6.40 15.73
N TYR A 25 3.29 7.34 15.43
CA TYR A 25 3.57 8.76 15.39
C TYR A 25 2.47 9.53 16.11
N GLY A 26 2.84 10.54 16.88
CA GLY A 26 1.89 11.29 17.70
C GLY A 26 1.53 10.57 19.00
N THR A 27 0.44 10.99 19.66
CA THR A 27 0.01 10.48 20.97
C THR A 27 -1.42 10.00 20.90
N LEU A 28 -1.65 8.76 21.36
CA LEU A 28 -2.99 8.19 21.51
C LEU A 28 -3.70 8.89 22.67
N ASN A 29 -4.91 9.39 22.43
CA ASN A 29 -5.71 9.96 23.50
C ASN A 29 -6.29 8.88 24.44
N ALA A 30 -6.79 9.27 25.60
CA ALA A 30 -7.19 8.34 26.66
C ALA A 30 -8.32 7.38 26.25
N ASP A 31 -9.20 7.78 25.34
CA ASP A 31 -10.32 6.99 24.83
C ASP A 31 -9.98 6.22 23.53
N GLY A 32 -8.75 6.38 23.02
CA GLY A 32 -8.28 5.73 21.79
C GLY A 32 -8.94 6.24 20.51
N SER A 33 -9.71 7.33 20.56
CA SER A 33 -10.57 7.78 19.46
C SER A 33 -9.83 8.43 18.29
N ASN A 34 -8.56 8.88 18.48
CA ASN A 34 -7.78 9.59 17.47
C ASN A 34 -6.81 8.70 16.68
N ALA A 35 -6.95 7.39 16.76
CA ALA A 35 -6.05 6.44 16.07
C ALA A 35 -6.32 6.42 14.56
N VAL A 36 -5.27 6.49 13.76
CA VAL A 36 -5.30 6.38 12.29
C VAL A 36 -4.34 5.27 11.85
N LEU A 37 -4.81 4.34 11.03
CA LEU A 37 -3.98 3.32 10.41
C LEU A 37 -3.59 3.77 8.99
N VAL A 38 -2.31 3.76 8.69
CA VAL A 38 -1.76 4.00 7.34
C VAL A 38 -1.29 2.69 6.74
N CYS A 39 -1.94 2.28 5.66
CA CYS A 39 -1.65 1.06 4.92
C CYS A 39 -0.68 1.37 3.77
N HIS A 40 0.43 0.63 3.71
CA HIS A 40 1.49 0.90 2.75
C HIS A 40 1.22 0.32 1.35
N ALA A 41 1.83 0.95 0.34
CA ALA A 41 1.87 0.49 -1.04
C ALA A 41 2.90 -0.66 -1.24
N LEU A 42 2.97 -1.25 -2.44
CA LEU A 42 3.74 -2.44 -2.76
C LEU A 42 5.20 -2.40 -2.26
N ASN A 43 5.90 -1.29 -2.54
CA ASN A 43 7.34 -1.13 -2.24
C ASN A 43 7.61 -0.40 -0.93
N ALA A 44 6.57 0.00 -0.20
CA ALA A 44 6.66 0.74 1.04
C ALA A 44 6.62 -0.19 2.26
N SER A 45 6.70 0.38 3.46
CA SER A 45 6.80 -0.37 4.70
C SER A 45 6.03 0.33 5.83
N HIS A 46 6.26 -0.12 7.05
CA HIS A 46 5.78 0.51 8.29
C HIS A 46 6.37 1.92 8.52
N HIS A 47 7.53 2.23 7.92
CA HIS A 47 8.19 3.51 8.09
C HIS A 47 7.52 4.58 7.22
N VAL A 48 6.45 5.18 7.75
CA VAL A 48 5.59 6.12 7.02
C VAL A 48 6.19 7.52 7.00
N ALA A 49 6.75 7.99 8.11
CA ALA A 49 7.20 9.37 8.28
C ALA A 49 8.48 9.47 9.14
N GLY A 50 9.13 10.63 9.07
CA GLY A 50 10.35 10.90 9.80
C GLY A 50 11.59 10.30 9.15
N THR A 51 12.70 10.37 9.88
CA THR A 51 14.01 9.86 9.46
C THR A 51 14.65 9.21 10.67
N TYR A 52 15.25 8.04 10.51
CA TYR A 52 15.97 7.38 11.60
C TYR A 52 17.22 8.16 12.00
N GLU A 53 17.46 8.23 13.29
CA GLU A 53 18.65 8.91 13.84
C GLU A 53 19.93 8.33 13.22
N GLY A 54 20.82 9.20 12.78
CA GLY A 54 22.09 8.83 12.11
C GLY A 54 21.93 8.27 10.67
N LYS A 55 20.71 8.21 10.12
CA LYS A 55 20.45 7.70 8.76
C LYS A 55 19.67 8.70 7.90
N PRO A 56 20.28 9.78 7.41
CA PRO A 56 19.58 10.87 6.73
C PRO A 56 18.84 10.45 5.43
N LYS A 57 19.18 9.28 4.87
CA LYS A 57 18.51 8.72 3.68
C LYS A 57 17.35 7.77 4.01
N SER A 58 16.98 7.63 5.27
CA SER A 58 15.89 6.77 5.72
C SER A 58 14.57 7.52 5.87
N GLU A 59 14.27 8.46 4.99
CA GLU A 59 13.02 9.19 5.05
C GLU A 59 11.82 8.26 4.84
N GLY A 60 10.79 8.43 5.68
CA GLY A 60 9.54 7.68 5.58
C GLY A 60 8.86 7.93 4.23
N TRP A 61 8.26 6.88 3.66
CA TRP A 61 7.75 6.89 2.29
C TRP A 61 6.59 7.87 2.04
N TRP A 62 5.91 8.32 3.08
CA TRP A 62 4.86 9.35 3.03
C TRP A 62 5.15 10.52 3.97
N ASN A 63 6.42 10.82 4.15
CA ASN A 63 6.85 11.87 5.06
C ASN A 63 6.26 13.25 4.70
N ASN A 64 5.97 13.55 3.44
CA ASN A 64 5.28 14.78 3.03
C ASN A 64 3.81 14.83 3.48
N MET A 65 3.16 13.69 3.67
CA MET A 65 1.76 13.57 4.07
C MET A 65 1.57 13.54 5.59
N VAL A 66 2.45 12.82 6.32
CA VAL A 66 2.29 12.51 7.74
C VAL A 66 3.35 13.22 8.59
N GLY A 67 2.91 13.90 9.65
CA GLY A 67 3.82 14.57 10.58
C GLY A 67 3.16 15.78 11.26
N PRO A 68 3.89 16.45 12.18
CA PRO A 68 3.39 17.65 12.84
C PRO A 68 3.02 18.74 11.84
N GLY A 69 1.76 19.21 11.88
CA GLY A 69 1.25 20.25 10.99
C GLY A 69 1.05 19.86 9.53
N LYS A 70 1.28 18.58 9.15
CA LYS A 70 1.08 18.06 7.79
C LYS A 70 -0.39 17.75 7.51
N ALA A 71 -0.70 17.21 6.33
CA ALA A 71 -2.09 16.90 5.97
C ALA A 71 -2.72 15.89 6.94
N LEU A 72 -1.99 14.85 7.33
CA LEU A 72 -2.28 14.02 8.50
C LEU A 72 -1.40 14.48 9.67
N ASP A 73 -1.97 15.36 10.50
CA ASP A 73 -1.27 16.06 11.58
C ASP A 73 -1.11 15.17 12.82
N THR A 74 0.12 14.76 13.11
CA THR A 74 0.45 13.94 14.28
C THR A 74 0.39 14.69 15.62
N ASN A 75 0.19 16.01 15.64
CA ASN A 75 -0.19 16.74 16.87
C ASN A 75 -1.62 16.43 17.30
N ARG A 76 -2.47 15.92 16.41
CA ARG A 76 -3.89 15.62 16.63
C ARG A 76 -4.19 14.13 16.60
N PHE A 77 -3.53 13.40 15.72
CA PHE A 77 -3.79 11.98 15.44
C PHE A 77 -2.63 11.10 15.89
N PHE A 78 -2.98 9.93 16.42
CA PHE A 78 -2.04 8.86 16.65
C PHE A 78 -2.01 7.97 15.43
N VAL A 79 -0.93 8.03 14.66
CA VAL A 79 -0.78 7.33 13.40
C VAL A 79 0.00 6.05 13.59
N ILE A 80 -0.46 4.97 12.97
CA ILE A 80 0.19 3.66 12.99
C ILE A 80 0.53 3.28 11.55
N GLY A 81 1.80 3.01 11.27
CA GLY A 81 2.28 2.34 10.07
C GLY A 81 2.60 0.89 10.39
N VAL A 82 2.08 -0.06 9.62
CA VAL A 82 2.35 -1.48 9.82
C VAL A 82 2.94 -2.09 8.56
N ASN A 83 3.95 -2.95 8.72
CA ASN A 83 4.50 -3.73 7.62
C ASN A 83 3.69 -5.01 7.44
N ASN A 84 3.13 -5.22 6.25
CA ASN A 84 2.25 -6.35 5.97
C ASN A 84 2.98 -7.71 6.08
N LEU A 85 2.24 -8.77 6.43
CA LEU A 85 2.73 -10.14 6.35
C LEU A 85 3.20 -10.47 4.93
N GLY A 86 4.30 -11.18 4.83
CA GLY A 86 4.90 -11.52 3.53
C GLY A 86 5.77 -10.43 2.93
N SER A 87 5.80 -9.22 3.51
CA SER A 87 6.71 -8.15 3.11
C SER A 87 8.14 -8.36 3.66
N CYS A 88 9.13 -7.78 2.99
CA CYS A 88 10.55 -7.94 3.31
C CYS A 88 11.12 -6.90 4.31
N PHE A 89 10.26 -6.15 5.02
CA PHE A 89 10.69 -5.10 5.95
C PHE A 89 10.44 -5.47 7.43
N GLY A 90 10.63 -6.76 7.76
CA GLY A 90 10.71 -7.25 9.14
C GLY A 90 9.48 -7.96 9.68
N SER A 91 8.27 -7.78 9.14
CA SER A 91 7.14 -8.66 9.43
C SER A 91 7.38 -10.05 8.86
N THR A 92 6.83 -11.08 9.50
CA THR A 92 7.02 -12.47 9.03
C THR A 92 6.69 -12.61 7.54
N GLY A 93 7.63 -13.13 6.78
CA GLY A 93 7.56 -13.27 5.33
C GLY A 93 8.51 -14.35 4.81
N PRO A 94 8.67 -14.49 3.50
CA PRO A 94 9.46 -15.53 2.85
C PRO A 94 10.89 -15.70 3.36
N MET A 95 11.55 -14.60 3.74
CA MET A 95 12.94 -14.61 4.23
C MET A 95 13.09 -15.07 5.69
N HIS A 96 11.98 -15.20 6.44
CA HIS A 96 12.01 -15.62 7.84
C HIS A 96 12.11 -17.15 7.96
N THR A 97 12.65 -17.60 9.08
CA THR A 97 12.76 -19.02 9.39
C THR A 97 11.37 -19.64 9.61
N ASN A 98 11.08 -20.69 8.88
CA ASN A 98 9.92 -21.54 9.13
C ASN A 98 10.19 -22.39 10.37
N PRO A 99 9.41 -22.27 11.45
CA PRO A 99 9.65 -22.99 12.70
C PRO A 99 9.57 -24.52 12.55
N THR A 100 8.86 -25.00 11.53
CA THR A 100 8.72 -26.43 11.27
C THR A 100 9.96 -27.05 10.62
N THR A 101 10.65 -26.29 9.77
CA THR A 101 11.78 -26.81 8.97
C THR A 101 13.14 -26.30 9.45
N GLY A 102 13.17 -25.21 10.21
CA GLY A 102 14.39 -24.51 10.61
C GLY A 102 15.10 -23.78 9.48
N LYS A 103 14.48 -23.69 8.28
CA LYS A 103 15.01 -23.00 7.08
C LYS A 103 14.12 -21.80 6.73
N PRO A 104 14.58 -20.84 5.92
CA PRO A 104 13.71 -19.80 5.41
C PRO A 104 12.47 -20.39 4.74
N TYR A 105 11.33 -19.70 4.85
CA TYR A 105 10.12 -20.15 4.17
C TYR A 105 10.31 -20.21 2.64
N GLY A 106 11.01 -19.22 2.08
CA GLY A 106 11.18 -19.13 0.63
C GLY A 106 9.84 -19.15 -0.11
N ALA A 107 9.79 -19.89 -1.21
CA ALA A 107 8.57 -20.11 -1.98
C ALA A 107 7.49 -20.92 -1.24
N SER A 108 7.81 -21.54 -0.10
CA SER A 108 6.82 -22.25 0.73
C SER A 108 6.05 -21.32 1.68
N PHE A 109 6.36 -20.02 1.72
CA PHE A 109 5.56 -19.05 2.47
C PHE A 109 4.13 -19.06 1.94
N PRO A 110 3.13 -19.20 2.80
CA PRO A 110 1.75 -19.32 2.34
C PRO A 110 1.31 -18.04 1.63
N VAL A 111 0.50 -18.20 0.59
CA VAL A 111 -0.10 -17.06 -0.11
C VAL A 111 -1.00 -16.31 0.85
N VAL A 112 -0.74 -15.01 0.99
CA VAL A 112 -1.55 -14.06 1.76
C VAL A 112 -2.31 -13.14 0.81
N THR A 113 -3.46 -12.66 1.24
CA THR A 113 -4.32 -11.73 0.51
C THR A 113 -4.40 -10.38 1.21
N VAL A 114 -5.04 -9.41 0.57
CA VAL A 114 -5.32 -8.10 1.18
C VAL A 114 -6.17 -8.27 2.45
N GLU A 115 -7.12 -9.19 2.41
CA GLU A 115 -8.01 -9.49 3.55
C GLU A 115 -7.24 -10.13 4.71
N ASP A 116 -6.27 -11.00 4.44
CA ASP A 116 -5.39 -11.58 5.46
C ASP A 116 -4.56 -10.50 6.16
N TRP A 117 -4.07 -9.51 5.41
CA TRP A 117 -3.38 -8.36 5.99
C TRP A 117 -4.29 -7.57 6.91
N VAL A 118 -5.53 -7.31 6.49
CA VAL A 118 -6.52 -6.60 7.31
C VAL A 118 -6.83 -7.39 8.60
N HIS A 119 -6.97 -8.72 8.53
CA HIS A 119 -7.15 -9.56 9.71
C HIS A 119 -5.95 -9.48 10.66
N ALA A 120 -4.72 -9.50 10.15
CA ALA A 120 -3.51 -9.35 10.95
C ALA A 120 -3.41 -7.94 11.59
N GLN A 121 -3.73 -6.90 10.84
CA GLN A 121 -3.79 -5.51 11.31
C GLN A 121 -4.87 -5.33 12.39
N ALA A 122 -6.01 -5.99 12.28
CA ALA A 122 -7.07 -5.95 13.28
C ALA A 122 -6.60 -6.55 14.63
N ARG A 123 -5.85 -7.67 14.59
CA ARG A 123 -5.23 -8.24 15.80
C ARG A 123 -4.17 -7.30 16.40
N LEU A 124 -3.41 -6.58 15.56
CA LEU A 124 -2.47 -5.57 16.05
C LEU A 124 -3.22 -4.43 16.76
N ALA A 125 -4.33 -3.96 16.20
CA ALA A 125 -5.17 -2.93 16.82
C ALA A 125 -5.71 -3.40 18.18
N ASP A 126 -6.13 -4.67 18.31
CA ASP A 126 -6.57 -5.25 19.59
C ASP A 126 -5.46 -5.23 20.64
N ARG A 127 -4.25 -5.61 20.27
CA ARG A 127 -3.07 -5.59 21.17
C ARG A 127 -2.64 -4.17 21.57
N LEU A 128 -2.94 -3.17 20.74
CA LEU A 128 -2.71 -1.76 21.03
C LEU A 128 -3.87 -1.10 21.78
N GLY A 129 -4.94 -1.83 22.08
CA GLY A 129 -6.13 -1.32 22.77
C GLY A 129 -7.03 -0.43 21.90
N ILE A 130 -6.86 -0.46 20.58
CA ILE A 130 -7.64 0.38 19.65
C ILE A 130 -8.89 -0.38 19.22
N LYS A 131 -10.02 0.05 19.75
CA LYS A 131 -11.33 -0.53 19.44
C LYS A 131 -11.86 -0.07 18.09
N LYS A 132 -11.64 1.21 17.75
CA LYS A 132 -12.12 1.82 16.52
C LYS A 132 -11.13 2.88 16.02
N PHE A 133 -10.76 2.80 14.76
CA PHE A 133 -9.94 3.82 14.11
C PHE A 133 -10.79 5.04 13.74
N ALA A 134 -10.25 6.24 13.96
CA ALA A 134 -10.77 7.48 13.38
C ALA A 134 -10.75 7.40 11.86
N ALA A 135 -9.66 6.85 11.31
CA ALA A 135 -9.54 6.59 9.88
C ALA A 135 -8.59 5.43 9.58
N VAL A 136 -8.83 4.75 8.46
CA VAL A 136 -7.87 3.89 7.78
C VAL A 136 -7.58 4.52 6.42
N MET A 137 -6.31 4.76 6.12
CA MET A 137 -5.87 5.44 4.90
C MET A 137 -4.81 4.65 4.16
N GLY A 138 -4.86 4.66 2.84
CA GLY A 138 -3.78 4.13 2.04
C GLY A 138 -3.85 4.56 0.58
N GLY A 139 -2.68 4.57 -0.07
CA GLY A 139 -2.55 4.80 -1.50
C GLY A 139 -2.27 3.50 -2.26
N SER A 140 -2.76 3.39 -3.49
CA SER A 140 -2.54 2.21 -4.34
C SER A 140 -3.01 0.91 -3.65
N LEU A 141 -2.13 -0.07 -3.45
CA LEU A 141 -2.40 -1.28 -2.65
C LEU A 141 -2.87 -0.94 -1.22
N GLY A 142 -2.38 0.15 -0.63
CA GLY A 142 -2.86 0.62 0.67
C GLY A 142 -4.33 1.04 0.63
N GLY A 143 -4.80 1.60 -0.48
CA GLY A 143 -6.21 1.94 -0.68
C GLY A 143 -7.11 0.69 -0.79
N MET A 144 -6.62 -0.41 -1.38
CA MET A 144 -7.33 -1.70 -1.34
C MET A 144 -7.49 -2.20 0.10
N GLN A 145 -6.46 -2.05 0.94
CA GLN A 145 -6.52 -2.41 2.36
C GLN A 145 -7.54 -1.53 3.10
N ALA A 146 -7.54 -0.22 2.86
CA ALA A 146 -8.51 0.70 3.47
C ALA A 146 -9.95 0.36 3.06
N LEU A 147 -10.17 -0.03 1.80
CA LEU A 147 -11.46 -0.51 1.31
C LEU A 147 -11.85 -1.83 1.99
N ALA A 148 -10.93 -2.80 2.07
CA ALA A 148 -11.16 -4.09 2.73
C ALA A 148 -11.50 -3.92 4.22
N TRP A 149 -10.85 -3.01 4.93
CA TRP A 149 -11.18 -2.66 6.32
C TRP A 149 -12.64 -2.25 6.48
N SER A 150 -13.17 -1.44 5.56
CA SER A 150 -14.56 -0.96 5.63
C SER A 150 -15.59 -2.08 5.48
N MET A 151 -15.23 -3.16 4.80
CA MET A 151 -16.09 -4.31 4.57
C MET A 151 -15.97 -5.37 5.67
N LEU A 152 -14.73 -5.69 6.07
CA LEU A 152 -14.44 -6.76 7.02
C LEU A 152 -14.69 -6.35 8.48
N TYR A 153 -14.48 -5.07 8.79
CA TYR A 153 -14.63 -4.53 10.14
C TYR A 153 -15.40 -3.20 10.14
N PRO A 154 -16.66 -3.19 9.66
CA PRO A 154 -17.43 -1.96 9.47
C PRO A 154 -17.61 -1.15 10.76
N ASP A 155 -17.72 -1.80 11.91
CA ASP A 155 -17.90 -1.14 13.21
C ASP A 155 -16.59 -0.57 13.78
N ARG A 156 -15.44 -0.99 13.24
CA ARG A 156 -14.11 -0.68 13.77
C ARG A 156 -13.40 0.48 13.06
N ILE A 157 -14.03 1.09 12.08
CA ILE A 157 -13.50 2.29 11.42
C ILE A 157 -14.59 3.35 11.29
N ALA A 158 -14.23 4.62 11.43
CA ALA A 158 -15.15 5.73 11.21
C ALA A 158 -15.01 6.29 9.78
N HIS A 159 -13.80 6.35 9.26
CA HIS A 159 -13.50 6.86 7.92
C HIS A 159 -12.55 5.93 7.15
N SER A 160 -12.77 5.80 5.84
CA SER A 160 -11.88 5.09 4.91
C SER A 160 -11.40 6.05 3.82
N LEU A 161 -10.08 6.25 3.73
CA LEU A 161 -9.47 7.11 2.71
C LEU A 161 -8.77 6.21 1.67
N VAL A 162 -9.35 6.16 0.49
CA VAL A 162 -8.93 5.31 -0.65
C VAL A 162 -8.32 6.22 -1.71
N ILE A 163 -6.99 6.17 -1.87
CA ILE A 163 -6.24 7.12 -2.68
C ILE A 163 -5.55 6.37 -3.83
N ALA A 164 -5.69 6.86 -5.08
CA ALA A 164 -5.08 6.26 -6.27
C ALA A 164 -5.24 4.73 -6.30
N SER A 165 -6.46 4.22 -6.10
CA SER A 165 -6.71 2.79 -5.91
C SER A 165 -7.88 2.28 -6.75
N THR A 166 -8.10 0.97 -6.73
CA THR A 166 -9.07 0.28 -7.55
C THR A 166 -9.77 -0.82 -6.72
N PRO A 167 -11.05 -1.14 -6.99
CA PRO A 167 -11.71 -2.26 -6.31
C PRO A 167 -11.21 -3.63 -6.78
N LYS A 168 -10.56 -3.71 -7.95
CA LYS A 168 -9.88 -4.90 -8.49
C LYS A 168 -8.93 -4.51 -9.62
N LEU A 169 -7.95 -5.36 -9.88
CA LEU A 169 -7.05 -5.14 -11.02
C LEU A 169 -7.75 -5.38 -12.35
N SER A 170 -7.38 -4.58 -13.34
CA SER A 170 -7.72 -4.84 -14.75
C SER A 170 -6.88 -6.00 -15.32
N ALA A 171 -7.34 -6.60 -16.43
CA ALA A 171 -6.55 -7.59 -17.16
C ALA A 171 -5.16 -7.07 -17.53
N GLN A 172 -5.05 -5.79 -17.91
CA GLN A 172 -3.77 -5.14 -18.23
C GLN A 172 -2.84 -5.10 -17.02
N ASN A 173 -3.34 -4.75 -15.83
CA ASN A 173 -2.53 -4.74 -14.60
C ASN A 173 -2.07 -6.13 -14.20
N ILE A 174 -2.94 -7.15 -14.33
CA ILE A 174 -2.58 -8.55 -14.09
C ILE A 174 -1.49 -9.00 -15.09
N ALA A 175 -1.59 -8.59 -16.35
CA ALA A 175 -0.59 -8.89 -17.38
C ALA A 175 0.79 -8.28 -17.03
N PHE A 176 0.84 -7.00 -16.62
CA PHE A 176 2.10 -6.39 -16.16
C PHE A 176 2.68 -7.11 -14.94
N ASN A 177 1.85 -7.47 -13.98
CA ASN A 177 2.29 -8.26 -12.82
C ASN A 177 2.83 -9.61 -13.24
N ASP A 178 2.21 -10.30 -14.22
CA ASP A 178 2.68 -11.59 -14.68
C ASP A 178 4.01 -11.51 -15.42
N VAL A 179 4.19 -10.53 -16.32
CA VAL A 179 5.48 -10.30 -17.01
C VAL A 179 6.59 -10.04 -15.97
N ALA A 180 6.33 -9.25 -14.95
CA ALA A 180 7.28 -8.99 -13.88
C ALA A 180 7.62 -10.27 -13.08
N ARG A 181 6.60 -11.09 -12.75
CA ARG A 181 6.81 -12.38 -12.09
C ARG A 181 7.60 -13.36 -12.97
N GLN A 182 7.27 -13.43 -14.27
CA GLN A 182 8.03 -14.29 -15.19
C GLN A 182 9.50 -13.89 -15.27
N ALA A 183 9.82 -12.59 -15.25
CA ALA A 183 11.20 -12.13 -15.21
C ALA A 183 11.96 -12.67 -13.97
N ILE A 184 11.28 -12.71 -12.80
CA ILE A 184 11.86 -13.25 -11.57
C ILE A 184 11.96 -14.77 -11.62
N LEU A 185 10.88 -15.46 -12.03
CA LEU A 185 10.80 -16.92 -12.05
C LEU A 185 11.80 -17.57 -13.02
N THR A 186 12.14 -16.86 -14.09
CA THR A 186 13.12 -17.33 -15.12
C THR A 186 14.55 -16.86 -14.84
N ASP A 187 14.78 -16.09 -13.79
CA ASP A 187 16.13 -15.70 -13.38
C ASP A 187 16.91 -16.95 -12.91
N PRO A 188 18.11 -17.23 -13.46
CA PRO A 188 18.91 -18.38 -13.04
C PRO A 188 19.21 -18.43 -11.54
N ASP A 189 19.31 -17.27 -10.89
CA ASP A 189 19.59 -17.14 -9.46
C ASP A 189 18.34 -17.28 -8.57
N PHE A 190 17.15 -17.49 -9.15
CA PHE A 190 15.90 -17.63 -8.39
C PHE A 190 15.79 -18.98 -7.65
N HIS A 191 16.37 -20.05 -8.20
CA HIS A 191 16.39 -21.39 -7.60
C HIS A 191 15.02 -21.88 -7.10
N ALA A 192 13.96 -21.69 -7.88
CA ALA A 192 12.58 -22.02 -7.51
C ALA A 192 12.14 -21.38 -6.16
N GLY A 193 12.72 -20.23 -5.80
CA GLY A 193 12.45 -19.48 -4.56
C GLY A 193 13.35 -19.84 -3.38
N ASP A 194 14.29 -20.76 -3.52
CA ASP A 194 15.25 -21.16 -2.48
C ASP A 194 16.63 -20.47 -2.63
N PHE A 195 16.66 -19.31 -3.24
CA PHE A 195 17.89 -18.53 -3.47
C PHE A 195 18.62 -18.13 -2.17
N TYR A 196 17.93 -18.10 -1.04
CA TYR A 196 18.54 -17.85 0.29
C TYR A 196 19.57 -18.94 0.65
N ALA A 197 19.26 -20.22 0.37
CA ALA A 197 20.18 -21.32 0.64
C ALA A 197 21.42 -21.29 -0.25
N HIS A 198 21.33 -20.64 -1.41
CA HIS A 198 22.44 -20.46 -2.34
C HIS A 198 23.25 -19.17 -2.09
N GLY A 199 22.81 -18.30 -1.17
CA GLY A 199 23.47 -17.02 -0.87
C GLY A 199 23.47 -16.05 -2.05
N VAL A 200 22.48 -16.14 -2.94
CA VAL A 200 22.33 -15.30 -4.13
C VAL A 200 21.03 -14.51 -4.09
N VAL A 201 20.88 -13.55 -4.99
CA VAL A 201 19.65 -12.77 -5.20
C VAL A 201 19.33 -12.76 -6.68
N PRO A 202 18.09 -13.05 -7.11
CA PRO A 202 17.69 -13.01 -8.52
C PRO A 202 17.57 -11.56 -9.01
N LYS A 203 18.71 -10.87 -9.09
CA LYS A 203 18.81 -9.44 -9.39
C LYS A 203 18.33 -9.10 -10.78
N ARG A 204 18.53 -9.98 -11.76
CA ARG A 204 18.13 -9.74 -13.16
C ARG A 204 16.61 -9.66 -13.25
N GLY A 205 15.92 -10.62 -12.64
CA GLY A 205 14.46 -10.68 -12.60
C GLY A 205 13.87 -9.50 -11.82
N LEU A 206 14.37 -9.22 -10.62
CA LEU A 206 13.95 -8.07 -9.82
C LEU A 206 14.13 -6.73 -10.54
N ARG A 207 15.27 -6.56 -11.24
CA ARG A 207 15.55 -5.39 -12.04
C ARG A 207 14.51 -5.18 -13.13
N VAL A 208 14.21 -6.21 -13.94
CA VAL A 208 13.20 -6.11 -15.00
C VAL A 208 11.81 -5.86 -14.41
N ALA A 209 11.45 -6.55 -13.33
CA ALA A 209 10.18 -6.32 -12.63
C ALA A 209 10.03 -4.87 -12.19
N ARG A 210 11.10 -4.25 -11.66
CA ARG A 210 11.09 -2.83 -11.27
C ARG A 210 11.02 -1.88 -12.46
N MET A 211 11.72 -2.19 -13.55
CA MET A 211 11.65 -1.39 -14.79
C MET A 211 10.21 -1.33 -15.32
N ILE A 212 9.51 -2.47 -15.37
CA ILE A 212 8.09 -2.52 -15.73
C ILE A 212 7.25 -1.69 -14.77
N GLY A 213 7.51 -1.79 -13.47
CA GLY A 213 6.85 -0.97 -12.46
C GLY A 213 6.98 0.52 -12.76
N HIS A 214 8.19 1.02 -13.00
CA HIS A 214 8.42 2.44 -13.29
C HIS A 214 7.73 2.91 -14.57
N ILE A 215 7.67 2.09 -15.62
CA ILE A 215 6.90 2.42 -16.82
C ILE A 215 5.41 2.62 -16.48
N THR A 216 4.86 1.81 -15.57
CA THR A 216 3.43 1.89 -15.22
C THR A 216 3.12 2.95 -14.17
N TYR A 217 4.12 3.49 -13.48
CA TYR A 217 3.91 4.49 -12.42
C TYR A 217 3.95 5.94 -12.95
N LEU A 218 4.68 6.19 -14.03
CA LEU A 218 4.78 7.51 -14.64
C LEU A 218 3.75 7.67 -15.76
N SER A 219 3.31 8.89 -16.02
CA SER A 219 2.55 9.22 -17.21
C SER A 219 3.46 9.33 -18.45
N ASP A 220 2.87 9.28 -19.65
CA ASP A 220 3.61 9.52 -20.88
C ASP A 220 4.17 10.96 -20.91
N ASP A 221 3.38 11.94 -20.50
CA ASP A 221 3.78 13.34 -20.41
C ASP A 221 4.97 13.54 -19.44
N ASP A 222 4.93 12.95 -18.26
CA ASP A 222 6.01 13.03 -17.26
C ASP A 222 7.30 12.36 -17.76
N MET A 223 7.18 11.22 -18.47
CA MET A 223 8.32 10.59 -19.15
C MET A 223 8.87 11.46 -20.27
N ALA A 224 8.00 12.05 -21.09
CA ALA A 224 8.39 12.92 -22.20
C ALA A 224 9.09 14.17 -21.68
N GLU A 225 8.58 14.80 -20.62
CA GLU A 225 9.18 15.99 -20.01
C GLU A 225 10.57 15.67 -19.41
N LYS A 226 10.70 14.56 -18.67
CA LYS A 226 11.95 14.22 -17.97
C LYS A 226 13.03 13.67 -18.88
N PHE A 227 12.67 12.86 -19.87
CA PHE A 227 13.65 12.09 -20.66
C PHE A 227 13.56 12.36 -22.15
N GLY A 228 12.39 12.69 -22.69
CA GLY A 228 12.19 12.90 -24.12
C GLY A 228 12.82 11.78 -24.95
N ARG A 229 13.56 12.17 -25.97
CA ARG A 229 14.44 11.30 -26.77
C ARG A 229 15.92 11.70 -26.58
N TYR A 230 16.27 12.21 -25.41
CA TYR A 230 17.62 12.67 -25.11
C TYR A 230 18.60 11.50 -25.10
N LEU A 231 19.71 11.69 -25.82
CA LEU A 231 20.81 10.72 -25.89
C LEU A 231 21.80 11.01 -24.75
N ARG A 232 22.26 9.95 -24.12
CA ARG A 232 23.23 10.02 -23.03
C ARG A 232 24.61 10.52 -23.49
N ASN A 233 25.02 10.15 -24.70
CA ASN A 233 26.35 10.45 -25.26
C ASN A 233 26.29 11.27 -26.56
N ALA A 234 25.24 12.04 -26.78
CA ALA A 234 24.99 12.89 -27.93
C ALA A 234 24.90 12.16 -29.30
N GLU A 235 25.36 10.92 -29.43
CA GLU A 235 25.37 10.13 -30.66
C GLU A 235 24.84 8.72 -30.42
N TYR A 236 24.22 8.12 -31.45
CA TYR A 236 23.80 6.72 -31.40
C TYR A 236 25.02 5.78 -31.43
N GLN A 237 25.04 4.80 -30.54
CA GLN A 237 26.09 3.79 -30.46
C GLN A 237 25.80 2.58 -31.37
N PHE A 238 24.59 2.47 -31.94
CA PHE A 238 24.13 1.38 -32.81
C PHE A 238 24.34 -0.02 -32.21
N GLY A 239 24.18 -0.15 -30.89
CA GLY A 239 24.35 -1.40 -30.13
C GLY A 239 23.18 -1.67 -29.19
N TYR A 240 23.35 -2.68 -28.31
CA TYR A 240 22.38 -3.04 -27.27
C TYR A 240 22.71 -2.42 -25.91
N GLY A 241 23.59 -1.44 -25.89
CA GLY A 241 23.96 -0.64 -24.73
C GLY A 241 22.86 0.36 -24.34
N VAL A 242 23.28 1.43 -23.67
CA VAL A 242 22.41 2.57 -23.29
C VAL A 242 22.66 3.69 -24.26
N ASP A 243 21.67 4.03 -25.07
CA ASP A 243 21.68 5.20 -25.93
C ASP A 243 20.87 6.36 -25.32
N PHE A 244 19.66 6.07 -24.80
CA PHE A 244 18.73 7.07 -24.30
C PHE A 244 18.77 7.22 -22.76
N GLU A 245 18.50 8.43 -22.28
CA GLU A 245 18.46 8.73 -20.84
C GLU A 245 17.40 7.89 -20.11
N ILE A 246 16.25 7.60 -20.72
CA ILE A 246 15.22 6.74 -20.12
C ILE A 246 15.74 5.32 -19.88
N GLU A 247 16.56 4.75 -20.77
CA GLU A 247 17.14 3.43 -20.57
C GLU A 247 18.07 3.39 -19.37
N SER A 248 18.91 4.45 -19.22
CA SER A 248 19.79 4.63 -18.07
C SER A 248 18.99 4.72 -16.75
N TYR A 249 17.94 5.52 -16.76
CA TYR A 249 17.05 5.70 -15.61
C TYR A 249 16.41 4.38 -15.18
N LEU A 250 15.79 3.65 -16.12
CA LEU A 250 15.13 2.38 -15.82
C LEU A 250 16.12 1.34 -15.27
N ARG A 251 17.32 1.24 -15.87
CA ARG A 251 18.37 0.32 -15.39
C ARG A 251 18.81 0.68 -13.98
N TYR A 252 19.05 1.96 -13.71
CA TYR A 252 19.42 2.44 -12.38
C TYR A 252 18.36 2.13 -11.32
N GLN A 253 17.08 2.39 -11.61
CA GLN A 253 15.98 2.11 -10.70
C GLN A 253 15.83 0.60 -10.44
N GLY A 254 16.02 -0.20 -11.47
CA GLY A 254 15.98 -1.65 -11.36
C GLY A 254 17.12 -2.21 -10.51
N ASP A 255 18.34 -1.76 -10.76
CA ASP A 255 19.53 -2.18 -10.01
C ASP A 255 19.38 -1.82 -8.53
N LYS A 256 19.02 -0.55 -8.22
CA LYS A 256 18.78 -0.10 -6.86
C LYS A 256 17.71 -0.92 -6.13
N PHE A 257 16.61 -1.24 -6.81
CA PHE A 257 15.53 -2.05 -6.23
C PHE A 257 15.99 -3.47 -5.87
N SER A 258 16.82 -4.09 -6.72
CA SER A 258 17.34 -5.43 -6.51
C SER A 258 18.30 -5.56 -5.32
N GLU A 259 18.76 -4.43 -4.75
CA GLU A 259 19.66 -4.42 -3.60
C GLU A 259 18.93 -4.58 -2.25
N TYR A 260 17.62 -4.24 -2.21
CA TYR A 260 16.90 -4.22 -0.94
C TYR A 260 15.57 -4.99 -0.95
N PHE A 261 15.00 -5.27 -2.12
CA PHE A 261 13.68 -5.91 -2.19
C PHE A 261 13.82 -7.43 -2.39
N ASP A 262 12.96 -8.18 -1.72
CA ASP A 262 12.97 -9.64 -1.79
C ASP A 262 12.11 -10.17 -2.95
N ALA A 263 12.62 -11.16 -3.68
CA ALA A 263 11.97 -11.68 -4.86
C ALA A 263 10.71 -12.50 -4.55
N ASN A 264 10.75 -13.35 -3.53
CA ASN A 264 9.56 -14.09 -3.09
C ASN A 264 8.48 -13.15 -2.56
N THR A 265 8.86 -12.09 -1.85
CA THR A 265 7.97 -11.01 -1.44
C THR A 265 7.30 -10.35 -2.63
N TYR A 266 8.05 -10.05 -3.70
CA TYR A 266 7.48 -9.45 -4.91
C TYR A 266 6.42 -10.34 -5.56
N LEU A 267 6.72 -11.64 -5.70
CA LEU A 267 5.77 -12.62 -6.23
C LEU A 267 4.50 -12.68 -5.38
N LEU A 268 4.66 -12.73 -4.06
CA LEU A 268 3.58 -12.83 -3.11
C LEU A 268 2.65 -11.61 -3.15
N ILE A 269 3.22 -10.40 -3.04
CA ILE A 269 2.44 -9.14 -3.00
C ILE A 269 1.72 -8.92 -4.33
N THR A 270 2.35 -9.21 -5.47
CA THR A 270 1.67 -9.08 -6.78
C THR A 270 0.55 -10.09 -6.94
N LYS A 271 0.63 -11.28 -6.34
CA LYS A 271 -0.50 -12.22 -6.28
C LYS A 271 -1.62 -11.74 -5.37
N ALA A 272 -1.30 -11.14 -4.22
CA ALA A 272 -2.32 -10.54 -3.35
C ALA A 272 -3.09 -9.42 -4.08
N LEU A 273 -2.40 -8.61 -4.88
CA LEU A 273 -3.02 -7.61 -5.76
C LEU A 273 -3.97 -8.25 -6.79
N ASP A 274 -3.52 -9.31 -7.47
CA ASP A 274 -4.32 -10.00 -8.51
C ASP A 274 -5.59 -10.62 -7.92
N TYR A 275 -5.53 -11.12 -6.68
CA TYR A 275 -6.64 -11.81 -6.03
C TYR A 275 -7.68 -10.86 -5.41
N PHE A 276 -7.33 -9.60 -5.18
CA PHE A 276 -8.27 -8.66 -4.59
C PHE A 276 -9.42 -8.34 -5.55
N ASP A 277 -10.58 -8.86 -5.26
CA ASP A 277 -11.86 -8.60 -5.94
C ASP A 277 -13.02 -8.78 -4.96
N PRO A 278 -13.38 -7.77 -4.17
CA PRO A 278 -14.47 -7.88 -3.19
C PRO A 278 -15.83 -8.19 -3.82
N ALA A 279 -16.04 -7.83 -5.08
CA ALA A 279 -17.28 -8.09 -5.79
C ALA A 279 -17.44 -9.57 -6.20
N ARG A 280 -16.35 -10.36 -6.20
CA ARG A 280 -16.37 -11.76 -6.64
C ARG A 280 -17.38 -12.62 -5.87
N ALA A 281 -17.44 -12.48 -4.54
CA ALA A 281 -18.40 -13.20 -3.68
C ALA A 281 -19.84 -12.72 -3.86
N HIS A 282 -20.06 -11.63 -4.59
CA HIS A 282 -21.33 -10.97 -4.83
C HIS A 282 -21.71 -10.94 -6.32
N ASN A 283 -21.29 -11.95 -7.09
CA ASN A 283 -21.56 -12.07 -8.53
C ASN A 283 -21.13 -10.84 -9.36
N GLY A 284 -20.05 -10.17 -8.94
CA GLY A 284 -19.51 -8.97 -9.59
C GLY A 284 -20.16 -7.66 -9.14
N ASP A 285 -21.09 -7.68 -8.19
CA ASP A 285 -21.73 -6.48 -7.65
C ASP A 285 -20.90 -5.88 -6.51
N LEU A 286 -20.16 -4.81 -6.81
CA LEU A 286 -19.37 -4.07 -5.82
C LEU A 286 -20.27 -3.35 -4.80
N GLY A 287 -21.47 -2.92 -5.20
CA GLY A 287 -22.44 -2.32 -4.28
C GLY A 287 -22.86 -3.30 -3.19
N ALA A 288 -23.16 -4.54 -3.56
CA ALA A 288 -23.49 -5.59 -2.60
C ALA A 288 -22.32 -5.88 -1.65
N ALA A 289 -21.07 -5.88 -2.14
CA ALA A 289 -19.89 -6.04 -1.28
C ALA A 289 -19.74 -4.91 -0.25
N LEU A 290 -20.13 -3.69 -0.60
CA LEU A 290 -20.04 -2.49 0.24
C LEU A 290 -21.30 -2.23 1.08
N ALA A 291 -22.34 -3.08 0.97
CA ALA A 291 -23.64 -2.83 1.58
C ALA A 291 -23.60 -2.69 3.10
N ASN A 292 -22.69 -3.38 3.77
CA ASN A 292 -22.58 -3.38 5.24
C ASN A 292 -21.60 -2.34 5.79
N THR A 293 -20.86 -1.63 4.94
CA THR A 293 -19.91 -0.63 5.43
C THR A 293 -20.61 0.51 6.16
N GLN A 294 -20.01 1.02 7.23
CA GLN A 294 -20.53 2.13 8.02
C GLN A 294 -19.63 3.36 7.95
N ALA A 295 -18.45 3.22 7.38
CA ALA A 295 -17.48 4.30 7.26
C ALA A 295 -17.99 5.44 6.37
N GLU A 296 -17.52 6.65 6.64
CA GLU A 296 -17.52 7.73 5.66
C GLU A 296 -16.26 7.63 4.78
N PHE A 297 -16.36 7.95 3.51
CA PHE A 297 -15.27 7.76 2.56
C PHE A 297 -14.71 9.07 2.04
N LEU A 298 -13.39 9.10 1.84
CA LEU A 298 -12.71 9.96 0.89
C LEU A 298 -12.08 9.08 -0.19
N VAL A 299 -12.45 9.30 -1.44
CA VAL A 299 -11.82 8.64 -2.58
C VAL A 299 -11.09 9.71 -3.39
N VAL A 300 -9.81 9.48 -3.68
CA VAL A 300 -8.98 10.42 -4.46
C VAL A 300 -8.38 9.68 -5.65
N SER A 301 -8.47 10.27 -6.83
CA SER A 301 -7.80 9.81 -8.05
C SER A 301 -7.01 10.94 -8.72
N PHE A 302 -6.15 10.59 -9.68
CA PHE A 302 -5.30 11.52 -10.41
C PHE A 302 -5.51 11.36 -11.91
N THR A 303 -5.67 12.46 -12.65
CA THR A 303 -6.12 12.45 -14.05
C THR A 303 -5.25 11.65 -15.00
N THR A 304 -3.93 11.60 -14.75
CA THR A 304 -2.98 10.89 -15.61
C THR A 304 -2.57 9.51 -15.09
N ASP A 305 -3.19 9.06 -13.98
CA ASP A 305 -2.97 7.70 -13.49
C ASP A 305 -3.62 6.69 -14.44
N TRP A 306 -2.83 6.09 -15.30
CA TRP A 306 -3.30 5.07 -16.24
C TRP A 306 -3.16 3.64 -15.70
N ARG A 307 -2.42 3.46 -14.59
CA ARG A 307 -2.33 2.19 -13.88
C ARG A 307 -3.61 1.89 -13.11
N PHE A 308 -4.06 2.83 -12.29
CA PHE A 308 -5.34 2.80 -11.59
C PHE A 308 -6.16 4.03 -12.01
N ALA A 309 -6.60 3.98 -13.24
CA ALA A 309 -7.29 5.10 -13.89
C ALA A 309 -8.47 5.63 -13.06
N PRO A 310 -8.79 6.93 -13.16
CA PRO A 310 -9.88 7.57 -12.40
C PRO A 310 -11.21 6.83 -12.47
N GLU A 311 -11.48 6.14 -13.59
CA GLU A 311 -12.66 5.31 -13.77
C GLU A 311 -12.79 4.22 -12.70
N ARG A 312 -11.66 3.66 -12.25
CA ARG A 312 -11.65 2.62 -11.19
C ARG A 312 -12.06 3.20 -9.84
N SER A 313 -11.61 4.42 -9.53
CA SER A 313 -12.04 5.15 -8.33
C SER A 313 -13.51 5.54 -8.42
N ARG A 314 -13.99 5.96 -9.60
CA ARG A 314 -15.41 6.29 -9.83
C ARG A 314 -16.31 5.06 -9.66
N GLU A 315 -15.85 3.83 -9.97
CA GLU A 315 -16.60 2.59 -9.67
C GLU A 315 -16.85 2.44 -8.16
N ILE A 316 -15.84 2.70 -7.31
CA ILE A 316 -16.00 2.67 -5.86
C ILE A 316 -17.02 3.74 -5.42
N VAL A 317 -16.88 4.96 -5.92
CA VAL A 317 -17.78 6.08 -5.59
C VAL A 317 -19.21 5.75 -5.98
N GLN A 318 -19.43 5.25 -7.20
CA GLN A 318 -20.77 4.90 -7.68
C GLN A 318 -21.39 3.78 -6.84
N ALA A 319 -20.62 2.76 -6.48
CA ALA A 319 -21.09 1.67 -5.63
C ALA A 319 -21.48 2.19 -4.23
N LEU A 320 -20.69 3.08 -3.64
CA LEU A 320 -21.01 3.71 -2.35
C LEU A 320 -22.26 4.58 -2.40
N VAL A 321 -22.41 5.40 -3.45
CA VAL A 321 -23.59 6.25 -3.67
C VAL A 321 -24.85 5.40 -3.82
N ASN A 322 -24.79 4.32 -4.61
CA ASN A 322 -25.92 3.39 -4.79
C ASN A 322 -26.35 2.74 -3.46
N GLN A 323 -25.40 2.50 -2.55
CA GLN A 323 -25.65 2.00 -1.20
C GLN A 323 -25.99 3.11 -0.19
N ARG A 324 -26.16 4.35 -0.64
CA ARG A 324 -26.46 5.53 0.20
C ARG A 324 -25.41 5.76 1.28
N ARG A 325 -24.12 5.44 0.99
CA ARG A 325 -23.00 5.69 1.89
C ARG A 325 -22.45 7.10 1.67
N ARG A 326 -21.89 7.68 2.73
CA ARG A 326 -21.29 9.00 2.67
C ARG A 326 -19.94 8.89 1.99
N VAL A 327 -19.79 9.53 0.85
CA VAL A 327 -18.53 9.57 0.09
C VAL A 327 -18.24 10.98 -0.38
N THR A 328 -16.98 11.38 -0.23
CA THR A 328 -16.38 12.57 -0.85
C THR A 328 -15.44 12.06 -1.93
N TYR A 329 -15.53 12.61 -3.13
CA TYR A 329 -14.64 12.26 -4.23
C TYR A 329 -13.87 13.50 -4.68
N ALA A 330 -12.57 13.33 -4.90
CA ALA A 330 -11.71 14.33 -5.51
C ALA A 330 -10.88 13.69 -6.63
N GLU A 331 -10.98 14.25 -7.83
CA GLU A 331 -10.10 13.93 -8.95
C GLU A 331 -9.12 15.07 -9.11
N ILE A 332 -7.84 14.78 -8.93
CA ILE A 332 -6.77 15.78 -8.94
C ILE A 332 -6.13 15.79 -10.32
N ASP A 333 -6.11 16.93 -10.93
CA ASP A 333 -5.38 17.12 -12.18
C ASP A 333 -3.87 17.18 -11.90
N ALA A 334 -3.17 16.07 -12.17
CA ALA A 334 -1.74 15.93 -11.90
C ALA A 334 -1.06 15.17 -13.04
N PRO A 335 0.11 15.62 -13.51
CA PRO A 335 0.80 15.03 -14.67
C PRO A 335 1.62 13.77 -14.35
N HIS A 336 1.74 13.39 -13.08
CA HIS A 336 2.76 12.44 -12.61
C HIS A 336 2.35 10.97 -12.62
N GLY A 337 1.24 10.62 -13.27
CA GLY A 337 0.75 9.25 -13.34
C GLY A 337 0.33 8.68 -11.99
N HIS A 338 0.63 7.40 -11.76
CA HIS A 338 0.27 6.72 -10.52
C HIS A 338 1.06 7.24 -9.31
N ASP A 339 2.32 7.65 -9.50
CA ASP A 339 3.16 8.16 -8.41
C ASP A 339 2.69 9.51 -7.85
N ALA A 340 1.71 10.17 -8.48
CA ALA A 340 1.15 11.44 -8.02
C ALA A 340 0.71 11.42 -6.53
N PHE A 341 0.22 10.29 -6.02
CA PHE A 341 -0.17 10.19 -4.61
C PHE A 341 1.00 10.27 -3.62
N LEU A 342 2.24 10.07 -4.08
CA LEU A 342 3.45 10.17 -3.27
C LEU A 342 4.08 11.57 -3.30
N LEU A 343 3.66 12.42 -4.25
CA LEU A 343 4.25 13.72 -4.49
C LEU A 343 3.54 14.83 -3.72
N ASP A 344 4.24 15.96 -3.59
CA ASP A 344 3.74 17.13 -2.89
C ASP A 344 2.94 18.04 -3.84
N ASP A 345 1.65 17.72 -4.04
CA ASP A 345 0.70 18.55 -4.76
C ASP A 345 -0.19 19.28 -3.76
N ALA A 346 -0.19 20.61 -3.80
CA ALA A 346 -0.91 21.45 -2.82
C ALA A 346 -2.43 21.21 -2.84
N ARG A 347 -3.03 20.88 -4.00
CA ARG A 347 -4.46 20.60 -4.13
C ARG A 347 -4.80 19.28 -3.47
N TYR A 348 -4.03 18.25 -3.76
CA TYR A 348 -4.15 16.93 -3.16
C TYR A 348 -3.97 16.99 -1.63
N MET A 349 -2.86 17.59 -1.18
CA MET A 349 -2.59 17.76 0.25
C MET A 349 -3.67 18.60 0.94
N GLY A 350 -4.23 19.60 0.26
CA GLY A 350 -5.34 20.43 0.73
C GLY A 350 -6.62 19.62 0.93
N VAL A 351 -6.97 18.74 -0.01
CA VAL A 351 -8.13 17.84 0.10
C VAL A 351 -8.00 16.91 1.31
N VAL A 352 -6.84 16.25 1.47
CA VAL A 352 -6.60 15.33 2.58
C VAL A 352 -6.64 16.07 3.92
N ARG A 353 -5.98 17.24 4.01
CA ARG A 353 -5.99 18.10 5.20
C ARG A 353 -7.42 18.49 5.58
N ALA A 354 -8.20 18.99 4.64
CA ALA A 354 -9.59 19.42 4.89
C ALA A 354 -10.46 18.25 5.40
N TYR A 355 -10.20 17.04 4.89
CA TYR A 355 -10.90 15.85 5.34
C TYR A 355 -10.50 15.44 6.77
N TYR A 356 -9.21 15.48 7.12
CA TYR A 356 -8.76 15.26 8.50
C TYR A 356 -9.22 16.35 9.47
N ASP A 357 -9.34 17.59 9.03
CA ASP A 357 -9.96 18.66 9.82
C ASP A 357 -11.44 18.37 10.10
N LYS A 358 -12.18 17.79 9.16
CA LYS A 358 -13.55 17.30 9.37
C LYS A 358 -13.57 16.20 10.42
N ILE A 359 -12.71 15.17 10.30
CA ILE A 359 -12.61 14.07 11.27
C ILE A 359 -12.32 14.63 12.67
N TRP A 360 -11.37 15.53 12.78
CA TRP A 360 -11.00 16.13 14.06
C TRP A 360 -12.19 16.87 14.73
N ARG A 361 -12.93 17.67 13.96
CA ARG A 361 -14.14 18.34 14.46
C ARG A 361 -15.22 17.35 14.93
N GLN A 362 -15.39 16.22 14.24
CA GLN A 362 -16.33 15.17 14.66
C GLN A 362 -15.90 14.54 15.99
N LEU A 363 -14.61 14.22 16.17
CA LEU A 363 -14.08 13.69 17.42
C LEU A 363 -14.29 14.65 18.59
N GLN A 364 -13.99 15.95 18.43
CA GLN A 364 -14.21 16.97 19.44
C GLN A 364 -15.69 17.10 19.81
N SER A 365 -16.58 17.07 18.82
CA SER A 365 -18.03 17.17 19.06
C SER A 365 -18.56 15.96 19.85
N THR A 366 -18.03 14.77 19.57
CA THR A 366 -18.41 13.54 20.30
C THR A 366 -17.90 13.58 21.74
N ALA A 367 -16.66 14.01 21.97
CA ALA A 367 -16.09 14.14 23.32
C ALA A 367 -16.90 15.14 24.18
N LEU A 368 -17.29 16.28 23.62
CA LEU A 368 -18.12 17.27 24.32
C LEU A 368 -19.52 16.74 24.66
N ARG A 369 -20.13 15.92 23.82
CA ARG A 369 -21.42 15.27 24.13
C ARG A 369 -21.30 14.31 25.30
N MET A 370 -20.29 13.42 25.26
CA MET A 370 -20.04 12.44 26.33
C MET A 370 -19.78 13.13 27.68
N GLN A 371 -19.06 14.24 27.71
CA GLN A 371 -18.83 15.03 28.93
C GLN A 371 -20.13 15.62 29.49
N ARG A 372 -21.04 16.09 28.63
CA ARG A 372 -22.36 16.64 29.06
C ARG A 372 -23.31 15.54 29.55
N GLU A 373 -23.21 14.33 29.02
CA GLU A 373 -24.05 13.18 29.44
C GLU A 373 -23.55 12.59 30.77
N ALA A 374 -22.26 12.79 31.11
CA ALA A 374 -21.66 12.32 32.37
C ALA A 374 -21.74 13.30 33.52
N ALA A 375 -22.12 14.57 33.27
CA ALA A 375 -22.30 15.63 34.27
C ALA A 375 -23.76 15.79 34.69
#